data_9fa3a602a74f51e3afdc54e1fd2a1318
#
_entry.id   9fa3a602a74f51e3afdc54e1fd2a1318
#
_cell.length_a   1.000
_cell.length_b   1.000
_cell.length_c   1.000
_cell.angle_alpha   90.00
_cell.angle_beta   90.00
_cell.angle_gamma   90.00
#
_symmetry.space_group_name_H-M   'P 1'
#
loop_
_entity.id
_entity.type
_entity.pdbx_description
1 polymer ?
#
loop_
_entity_poly.entity_id
_entity_poly.type
_entity_poly.pdbx_seq_one_letter_code
_entity_poly.pdbx_strand_id
1 'polypeptide(L)'
;SDDNQLEKGLGDIAYIKKFLIQVNDAAGVAVKGAIVSASVDVTHYGKGLVWGYPYQFVSTPNVRAIHPDYVPTPLIAGAVKTLQASTIEPVTGQNIWCLNEDWNRNGFLDSGSGEDINGDGSVQPRKAEVIVSYVNGNQTDENGQLLVQVSYGQNMGRWLAYTLRATTGVAGSEGDASKSYVTDVLEEDVKNGSFLNPPFGSGSCRMPG
;
A
#
# COMPACT_ATOMS: atom_id res chain seq x y z
N SER A 1 1.27 17.66 2.99
CA SER A 1 0.95 17.72 1.55
C SER A 1 1.66 16.54 0.90
N ASP A 2 0.90 15.71 0.20
CA ASP A 2 1.50 14.62 -0.55
C ASP A 2 2.22 15.24 -1.74
N ASP A 3 3.55 15.16 -1.78
CA ASP A 3 4.27 15.38 -3.01
C ASP A 3 3.96 14.16 -3.89
N ASN A 4 3.02 14.35 -4.79
CA ASN A 4 2.33 13.24 -5.45
C ASN A 4 3.13 12.68 -6.64
N GLN A 5 4.45 12.91 -6.65
CA GLN A 5 5.31 12.42 -7.72
C GLN A 5 5.82 11.03 -7.37
N LEU A 6 5.40 10.07 -8.18
CA LEU A 6 5.98 8.74 -8.21
C LEU A 6 7.26 8.79 -9.04
N GLU A 7 8.36 8.32 -8.47
CA GLU A 7 9.67 8.28 -9.14
C GLU A 7 10.08 6.82 -9.35
N LYS A 8 10.87 6.57 -10.39
CA LYS A 8 11.54 5.28 -10.58
C LYS A 8 12.79 5.21 -9.69
N GLY A 9 12.93 4.12 -8.97
CA GLY A 9 14.10 3.84 -8.16
C GLY A 9 15.31 3.36 -8.97
N LEU A 10 16.40 3.13 -8.27
CA LEU A 10 17.64 2.67 -8.87
C LEU A 10 17.42 1.34 -9.63
N GLY A 11 17.92 1.29 -10.86
CA GLY A 11 17.79 0.10 -11.72
C GLY A 11 16.43 -0.07 -12.36
N ASP A 12 15.53 0.89 -12.23
CA ASP A 12 14.22 0.92 -12.90
C ASP A 12 13.33 -0.31 -12.58
N ILE A 13 13.46 -0.85 -11.35
CA ILE A 13 12.71 -2.02 -10.89
C ILE A 13 11.78 -1.72 -9.72
N ALA A 14 11.87 -0.54 -9.16
CA ALA A 14 11.06 -0.09 -8.02
C ALA A 14 10.47 1.29 -8.28
N TYR A 15 9.36 1.57 -7.62
CA TYR A 15 8.81 2.91 -7.47
C TYR A 15 9.14 3.46 -6.10
N ILE A 16 9.31 4.79 -6.06
CA ILE A 16 9.54 5.56 -4.84
C ILE A 16 8.52 6.68 -4.78
N LYS A 17 7.81 6.77 -3.66
CA LYS A 17 6.88 7.85 -3.35
C LYS A 17 7.32 8.55 -2.08
N LYS A 18 7.46 9.89 -2.14
CA LYS A 18 7.89 10.70 -1.01
C LYS A 18 6.71 11.28 -0.26
N PHE A 19 6.83 11.37 1.05
CA PHE A 19 5.81 11.91 1.94
C PHE A 19 6.44 12.91 2.90
N LEU A 20 5.82 14.08 2.99
CA LEU A 20 6.20 15.10 3.96
C LEU A 20 5.41 14.89 5.25
N ILE A 21 6.12 14.71 6.35
CA ILE A 21 5.56 14.66 7.70
C ILE A 21 5.80 16.02 8.35
N GLN A 22 4.75 16.61 8.92
CA GLN A 22 4.82 17.86 9.67
C GLN A 22 4.56 17.58 11.13
N VAL A 23 5.44 18.04 12.01
CA VAL A 23 5.28 17.96 13.46
C VAL A 23 5.07 19.36 14.04
N ASN A 24 3.94 19.54 14.68
CA ASN A 24 3.59 20.77 15.40
C ASN A 24 3.30 20.45 16.87
N ASP A 25 3.52 21.41 17.73
CA ASP A 25 3.08 21.35 19.13
C ASP A 25 1.56 21.59 19.24
N ALA A 26 1.03 21.54 20.46
CA ALA A 26 -0.38 21.74 20.74
C ALA A 26 -0.88 23.15 20.38
N ALA A 27 0.00 24.14 20.25
CA ALA A 27 -0.31 25.49 19.79
C ALA A 27 -0.23 25.65 18.27
N GLY A 28 0.14 24.58 17.54
CA GLY A 28 0.30 24.61 16.09
C GLY A 28 1.66 25.12 15.62
N VAL A 29 2.61 25.31 16.53
CA VAL A 29 3.95 25.77 16.18
C VAL A 29 4.82 24.58 15.75
N ALA A 30 5.57 24.79 14.68
CA ALA A 30 6.48 23.77 14.15
C ALA A 30 7.55 23.36 15.17
N VAL A 31 7.78 22.07 15.33
CA VAL A 31 8.75 21.52 16.28
C VAL A 31 9.99 21.05 15.54
N LYS A 32 11.10 21.78 15.72
CA LYS A 32 12.43 21.40 15.21
C LYS A 32 13.04 20.27 16.04
N GLY A 33 13.69 19.32 15.38
CA GLY A 33 14.47 18.26 16.03
C GLY A 33 13.62 17.17 16.67
N ALA A 34 12.30 17.13 16.40
CA ALA A 34 11.46 16.05 16.87
C ALA A 34 11.87 14.72 16.20
N ILE A 35 12.09 13.70 17.02
CA ILE A 35 12.36 12.35 16.52
C ILE A 35 11.04 11.73 16.07
N VAL A 36 10.98 11.32 14.82
CA VAL A 36 9.82 10.67 14.23
C VAL A 36 10.14 9.21 13.92
N SER A 37 9.28 8.30 14.34
CA SER A 37 9.29 6.90 13.91
C SER A 37 8.25 6.72 12.80
N ALA A 38 8.71 6.30 11.62
CA ALA A 38 7.85 6.00 10.49
C ALA A 38 7.80 4.50 10.23
N SER A 39 6.61 3.97 9.98
CA SER A 39 6.40 2.55 9.65
C SER A 39 5.34 2.40 8.58
N VAL A 40 5.41 1.28 7.84
CA VAL A 40 4.35 0.85 6.93
C VAL A 40 3.80 -0.50 7.36
N ASP A 41 2.48 -0.62 7.27
CA ASP A 41 1.75 -1.87 7.41
C ASP A 41 1.05 -2.18 6.09
N VAL A 42 1.42 -3.28 5.44
CA VAL A 42 0.72 -3.74 4.24
C VAL A 42 -0.53 -4.47 4.70
N THR A 43 -1.68 -3.91 4.39
CA THR A 43 -2.96 -4.37 4.93
C THR A 43 -3.69 -5.36 4.04
N HIS A 44 -3.57 -5.17 2.70
CA HIS A 44 -4.24 -5.99 1.70
C HIS A 44 -3.39 -6.19 0.47
N TYR A 45 -3.70 -7.24 -0.27
CA TYR A 45 -3.17 -7.49 -1.60
C TYR A 45 -4.30 -7.73 -2.62
N GLY A 46 -4.07 -7.35 -3.86
CA GLY A 46 -5.04 -7.46 -4.94
C GLY A 46 -4.86 -8.74 -5.74
N LYS A 47 -5.95 -9.42 -6.06
CA LYS A 47 -6.01 -10.53 -7.03
C LYS A 47 -6.99 -10.17 -8.14
N GLY A 48 -6.85 -10.81 -9.29
CA GLY A 48 -7.79 -10.62 -10.39
C GLY A 48 -7.12 -10.34 -11.72
N LEU A 49 -7.88 -9.78 -12.64
CA LEU A 49 -7.39 -9.33 -13.92
C LEU A 49 -6.76 -7.94 -13.77
N VAL A 50 -5.97 -7.56 -14.77
CA VAL A 50 -5.30 -6.26 -14.83
C VAL A 50 -6.26 -5.12 -14.51
N TRP A 51 -5.86 -4.26 -13.60
CA TRP A 51 -6.55 -3.01 -13.28
C TRP A 51 -6.44 -2.07 -14.48
N GLY A 52 -7.54 -1.89 -15.21
CA GLY A 52 -7.55 -1.03 -16.38
C GLY A 52 -7.12 0.39 -16.06
N TYR A 53 -6.28 0.93 -16.91
CA TYR A 53 -6.04 2.36 -16.94
C TYR A 53 -7.33 3.09 -17.37
N PRO A 54 -7.61 4.30 -16.89
CA PRO A 54 -8.85 5.02 -17.22
C PRO A 54 -9.12 5.21 -18.72
N TYR A 55 -8.12 5.02 -19.56
CA TYR A 55 -8.22 5.19 -21.01
C TYR A 55 -8.30 3.91 -21.82
N GLN A 56 -8.12 2.75 -21.22
CA GLN A 56 -8.34 1.48 -21.91
C GLN A 56 -9.70 0.90 -21.50
N PHE A 57 -10.73 1.42 -22.09
CA PHE A 57 -11.94 0.64 -22.28
C PHE A 57 -11.57 -0.52 -23.19
N VAL A 58 -11.15 -1.62 -22.63
CA VAL A 58 -11.22 -2.88 -23.36
C VAL A 58 -12.71 -3.12 -23.57
N SER A 59 -13.16 -2.97 -24.77
CA SER A 59 -14.55 -3.13 -25.19
C SER A 59 -14.98 -4.61 -25.20
N THR A 60 -14.70 -5.32 -24.12
CA THR A 60 -15.33 -6.60 -23.85
C THR A 60 -16.51 -6.34 -22.94
N PRO A 61 -17.72 -6.72 -23.33
CA PRO A 61 -18.96 -6.25 -22.71
C PRO A 61 -19.17 -6.66 -21.25
N ASN A 62 -18.23 -7.33 -20.61
CA ASN A 62 -18.36 -7.84 -19.25
C ASN A 62 -17.19 -7.53 -18.31
N VAL A 63 -16.18 -6.79 -18.75
CA VAL A 63 -15.10 -6.36 -17.87
C VAL A 63 -15.32 -4.88 -17.56
N ARG A 64 -15.93 -4.58 -16.44
CA ARG A 64 -15.85 -3.25 -15.86
C ARG A 64 -14.41 -3.04 -15.41
N ALA A 65 -13.62 -2.37 -16.26
CA ALA A 65 -12.36 -1.80 -15.84
C ALA A 65 -12.66 -0.89 -14.65
N ILE A 66 -12.27 -1.32 -13.45
CA ILE A 66 -12.40 -0.48 -12.29
C ILE A 66 -11.36 0.62 -12.47
N HIS A 67 -11.85 1.84 -12.66
CA HIS A 67 -11.03 3.06 -12.73
C HIS A 67 -10.07 3.07 -11.54
N PRO A 68 -8.81 3.50 -11.67
CA PRO A 68 -7.89 3.65 -10.54
C PRO A 68 -8.40 4.60 -9.46
N ASP A 69 -9.21 5.60 -9.82
CA ASP A 69 -9.94 6.43 -8.87
C ASP A 69 -11.12 5.69 -8.22
N TYR A 70 -11.43 4.50 -8.71
CA TYR A 70 -12.37 3.57 -8.14
C TYR A 70 -11.69 2.46 -7.32
N VAL A 71 -10.44 2.61 -6.99
CA VAL A 71 -9.95 1.99 -5.75
C VAL A 71 -10.87 2.55 -4.68
N PRO A 72 -11.75 1.71 -4.17
CA PRO A 72 -12.88 2.26 -3.47
C PRO A 72 -12.36 3.13 -2.35
N THR A 73 -12.77 4.39 -2.36
CA THR A 73 -12.73 5.28 -1.19
C THR A 73 -12.98 4.49 0.12
N PRO A 74 -13.80 3.44 0.13
CA PRO A 74 -13.97 2.53 1.24
C PRO A 74 -12.72 1.78 1.72
N LEU A 75 -11.76 1.46 0.87
CA LEU A 75 -10.49 0.86 1.34
C LEU A 75 -9.65 1.86 2.14
N ILE A 76 -9.86 3.14 1.91
CA ILE A 76 -9.12 4.21 2.57
C ILE A 76 -9.83 4.67 3.87
N ALA A 77 -11.14 4.52 3.99
CA ALA A 77 -11.93 5.19 5.05
C ALA A 77 -12.72 4.24 5.96
N GLY A 78 -12.20 3.07 6.32
CA GLY A 78 -12.84 2.23 7.32
C GLY A 78 -13.61 1.03 6.79
N ALA A 79 -13.74 0.85 5.50
CA ALA A 79 -14.29 -0.39 4.90
C ALA A 79 -13.34 -1.58 5.02
N VAL A 80 -12.10 -1.34 5.45
CA VAL A 80 -11.17 -2.39 5.90
C VAL A 80 -11.81 -3.32 6.95
N LYS A 81 -12.72 -2.80 7.75
CA LYS A 81 -13.47 -3.62 8.72
C LYS A 81 -14.56 -4.50 8.11
N THR A 82 -14.97 -4.23 6.87
CA THR A 82 -16.08 -4.94 6.20
C THR A 82 -15.64 -5.90 5.12
N LEU A 83 -14.41 -5.81 4.65
CA LEU A 83 -13.84 -6.71 3.64
C LEU A 83 -13.13 -7.87 4.34
N GLN A 84 -13.89 -8.76 4.97
CA GLN A 84 -13.34 -10.05 5.37
C GLN A 84 -13.11 -10.87 4.10
N ALA A 85 -11.92 -11.43 3.95
CA ALA A 85 -11.57 -12.33 2.84
C ALA A 85 -12.57 -13.47 2.62
N SER A 86 -13.40 -13.76 3.62
CA SER A 86 -14.42 -14.81 3.59
C SER A 86 -15.73 -14.44 2.93
N THR A 87 -15.99 -13.17 2.64
CA THR A 87 -17.33 -12.71 2.23
C THR A 87 -17.43 -12.22 0.79
N ILE A 88 -16.29 -12.06 0.09
CA ILE A 88 -16.28 -11.59 -1.28
C ILE A 88 -15.80 -12.72 -2.19
N GLU A 89 -16.74 -13.54 -2.64
CA GLU A 89 -16.47 -14.44 -3.75
C GLU A 89 -16.41 -13.63 -5.04
N PRO A 90 -15.35 -13.81 -5.87
CA PRO A 90 -15.25 -13.07 -7.11
C PRO A 90 -16.35 -13.51 -8.07
N VAL A 91 -17.08 -12.56 -8.56
CA VAL A 91 -17.74 -12.72 -9.87
C VAL A 91 -16.61 -12.82 -10.88
N THR A 92 -16.57 -13.87 -11.69
CA THR A 92 -15.54 -14.14 -12.69
C THR A 92 -15.13 -12.88 -13.43
N GLY A 93 -13.87 -12.49 -13.33
CA GLY A 93 -13.32 -11.31 -13.99
C GLY A 93 -13.26 -10.02 -13.17
N GLN A 94 -13.63 -10.04 -11.89
CA GLN A 94 -13.49 -8.88 -10.99
C GLN A 94 -12.20 -8.98 -10.17
N ASN A 95 -11.58 -7.82 -9.94
CA ASN A 95 -10.48 -7.70 -9.01
C ASN A 95 -11.01 -7.74 -7.57
N ILE A 96 -10.29 -8.42 -6.71
CA ILE A 96 -10.63 -8.55 -5.30
C ILE A 96 -9.45 -8.10 -4.43
N TRP A 97 -9.78 -7.60 -3.25
CA TRP A 97 -8.80 -7.31 -2.23
C TRP A 97 -8.83 -8.37 -1.14
N CYS A 98 -7.70 -9.01 -0.92
CA CYS A 98 -7.48 -10.00 0.12
C CYS A 98 -6.80 -9.36 1.30
N LEU A 99 -7.16 -9.77 2.52
CA LEU A 99 -6.46 -9.35 3.73
C LEU A 99 -5.05 -9.92 3.72
N ASN A 100 -4.12 -9.17 4.29
CA ASN A 100 -2.79 -9.68 4.56
C ASN A 100 -2.87 -10.94 5.44
N GLU A 101 -2.25 -12.01 4.99
CA GLU A 101 -2.27 -13.32 5.66
C GLU A 101 -1.39 -13.36 6.90
N ASP A 102 -0.33 -12.55 6.97
CA ASP A 102 0.50 -12.35 8.17
C ASP A 102 -0.26 -11.51 9.20
N TRP A 103 -1.11 -12.15 10.00
CA TRP A 103 -2.01 -11.44 10.91
C TRP A 103 -1.29 -10.77 12.07
N ASN A 104 -0.22 -11.37 12.55
CA ASN A 104 0.58 -10.86 13.66
C ASN A 104 1.75 -9.96 13.21
N ARG A 105 1.96 -9.82 11.90
CA ARG A 105 3.00 -8.98 11.29
C ARG A 105 4.42 -9.39 11.63
N ASN A 106 4.65 -10.67 11.95
CA ASN A 106 5.98 -11.19 12.25
C ASN A 106 6.81 -11.50 11.00
N GLY A 107 6.19 -11.63 9.83
CA GLY A 107 6.83 -11.89 8.52
C GLY A 107 7.03 -13.37 8.22
N PHE A 108 6.44 -14.26 9.01
CA PHE A 108 6.56 -15.71 8.88
C PHE A 108 5.18 -16.35 8.87
N LEU A 109 5.07 -17.52 8.24
CA LEU A 109 3.91 -18.36 8.33
C LEU A 109 3.94 -19.15 9.64
N ASP A 110 3.02 -18.88 10.54
CA ASP A 110 2.91 -19.61 11.80
C ASP A 110 2.08 -20.89 11.63
N SER A 111 2.68 -22.02 12.01
CA SER A 111 2.05 -23.32 11.87
C SER A 111 0.75 -23.40 12.69
N GLY A 112 -0.36 -23.70 12.00
CA GLY A 112 -1.66 -23.87 12.65
C GLY A 112 -2.38 -22.56 13.01
N SER A 113 -1.85 -21.41 12.63
CA SER A 113 -2.48 -20.09 12.86
C SER A 113 -3.70 -19.83 11.95
N GLY A 114 -3.74 -20.49 10.78
CA GLY A 114 -4.72 -20.20 9.72
C GLY A 114 -4.35 -18.98 8.88
N GLU A 115 -3.10 -18.52 8.94
CA GLU A 115 -2.57 -17.42 8.18
C GLU A 115 -2.51 -17.71 6.68
N ASP A 116 -2.14 -18.92 6.31
CA ASP A 116 -2.15 -19.38 4.91
C ASP A 116 -3.59 -19.61 4.44
N ILE A 117 -4.24 -18.55 4.04
CA ILE A 117 -5.65 -18.57 3.63
C ILE A 117 -5.82 -19.23 2.25
N ASN A 118 -4.83 -19.05 1.39
CA ASN A 118 -4.85 -19.55 0.01
C ASN A 118 -4.22 -20.93 -0.16
N GLY A 119 -3.53 -21.46 0.87
CA GLY A 119 -2.96 -22.81 0.87
C GLY A 119 -1.69 -22.96 0.04
N ASP A 120 -0.94 -21.86 -0.18
CA ASP A 120 0.28 -21.89 -1.00
C ASP A 120 1.57 -22.10 -0.19
N GLY A 121 1.48 -22.18 1.12
CA GLY A 121 2.59 -22.41 2.03
C GLY A 121 3.41 -21.16 2.36
N SER A 122 2.88 -19.98 2.09
CA SER A 122 3.53 -18.70 2.40
C SER A 122 2.51 -17.68 2.90
N VAL A 123 2.98 -16.60 3.53
CA VAL A 123 2.12 -15.45 3.85
C VAL A 123 2.19 -14.41 2.75
N GLN A 124 1.05 -13.87 2.36
CA GLN A 124 0.91 -12.85 1.32
C GLN A 124 0.16 -11.62 1.84
N PRO A 125 0.60 -10.41 1.45
CA PRO A 125 1.87 -10.07 0.82
C PRO A 125 3.02 -10.13 1.85
N ARG A 126 4.25 -10.26 1.36
CA ARG A 126 5.42 -10.25 2.24
C ARG A 126 5.61 -8.87 2.84
N LYS A 127 6.03 -8.81 4.10
CA LYS A 127 6.28 -7.55 4.81
C LYS A 127 7.25 -6.61 4.08
N ALA A 128 8.23 -7.16 3.38
CA ALA A 128 9.26 -6.40 2.65
C ALA A 128 8.81 -5.87 1.28
N GLU A 129 7.58 -6.10 0.86
CA GLU A 129 7.11 -5.63 -0.45
C GLU A 129 6.83 -4.13 -0.49
N VAL A 130 6.59 -3.51 0.67
CA VAL A 130 6.52 -2.07 0.83
C VAL A 130 7.45 -1.66 1.96
N ILE A 131 8.39 -0.77 1.69
CA ILE A 131 9.43 -0.35 2.64
C ILE A 131 9.36 1.15 2.82
N VAL A 132 9.46 1.63 4.06
CA VAL A 132 9.64 3.04 4.38
C VAL A 132 11.07 3.32 4.81
N SER A 133 11.63 4.43 4.37
CA SER A 133 12.94 4.91 4.77
C SER A 133 12.95 6.44 4.90
N TYR A 134 13.92 6.97 5.62
CA TYR A 134 14.11 8.41 5.78
C TYR A 134 15.02 8.94 4.68
N VAL A 135 14.70 10.13 4.15
CA VAL A 135 15.52 10.77 3.11
C VAL A 135 16.73 11.46 3.74
N ASN A 136 16.52 12.21 4.83
CA ASN A 136 17.55 13.02 5.48
C ASN A 136 17.67 12.76 7.00
N GLY A 137 17.44 11.51 7.42
CA GLY A 137 17.40 11.17 8.85
C GLY A 137 15.99 11.23 9.44
N ASN A 138 15.87 10.95 10.72
CA ASN A 138 14.58 10.77 11.41
C ASN A 138 14.19 11.96 12.31
N GLN A 139 14.83 13.10 12.14
CA GLN A 139 14.54 14.33 12.90
C GLN A 139 13.94 15.40 11.99
N THR A 140 12.99 16.16 12.53
CA THR A 140 12.40 17.28 11.82
C THR A 140 13.37 18.46 11.67
N ASP A 141 13.25 19.16 10.57
CA ASP A 141 14.02 20.39 10.27
C ASP A 141 13.52 21.61 11.07
N GLU A 142 14.02 22.80 10.71
CA GLU A 142 13.63 24.06 11.35
C GLU A 142 12.17 24.44 11.17
N ASN A 143 11.52 23.89 10.15
CA ASN A 143 10.10 24.07 9.86
C ASN A 143 9.23 22.96 10.46
N GLY A 144 9.80 22.08 11.29
CA GLY A 144 9.09 20.93 11.83
C GLY A 144 8.82 19.85 10.78
N GLN A 145 9.54 19.81 9.69
CA GLN A 145 9.30 18.93 8.54
C GLN A 145 10.31 17.79 8.47
N LEU A 146 9.84 16.63 8.06
CA LEU A 146 10.61 15.44 7.81
C LEU A 146 10.14 14.78 6.52
N LEU A 147 11.07 14.37 5.67
CA LEU A 147 10.75 13.66 4.43
C LEU A 147 11.05 12.16 4.58
N VAL A 148 10.03 11.35 4.37
CA VAL A 148 10.16 9.90 4.25
C VAL A 148 9.86 9.47 2.82
N GLN A 149 10.38 8.32 2.42
CA GLN A 149 10.05 7.70 1.16
C GLN A 149 9.55 6.28 1.39
N VAL A 150 8.53 5.92 0.63
CA VAL A 150 8.00 4.57 0.53
C VAL A 150 8.39 3.99 -0.81
N SER A 151 8.99 2.80 -0.79
CA SER A 151 9.43 2.10 -1.99
C SER A 151 8.80 0.72 -2.07
N TYR A 152 8.49 0.29 -3.29
CA TYR A 152 7.93 -1.03 -3.61
C TYR A 152 8.31 -1.44 -5.03
N GLY A 153 8.29 -2.74 -5.29
CA GLY A 153 8.56 -3.25 -6.63
C GLY A 153 7.56 -2.71 -7.66
N GLN A 154 8.01 -2.40 -8.86
CA GLN A 154 7.12 -1.91 -9.92
C GLN A 154 6.01 -2.92 -10.24
N ASN A 155 6.30 -4.22 -10.18
CA ASN A 155 5.32 -5.29 -10.35
C ASN A 155 4.23 -5.32 -9.27
N MET A 156 4.44 -4.62 -8.14
CA MET A 156 3.47 -4.47 -7.06
C MET A 156 2.61 -3.21 -7.20
N GLY A 157 2.83 -2.43 -8.24
CA GLY A 157 2.02 -1.25 -8.53
C GLY A 157 0.55 -1.63 -8.68
N ARG A 158 -0.34 -1.00 -7.89
CA ARG A 158 -1.79 -1.23 -7.79
C ARG A 158 -2.24 -2.53 -7.13
N TRP A 159 -1.31 -3.33 -6.66
CA TRP A 159 -1.63 -4.64 -6.09
C TRP A 159 -1.53 -4.70 -4.58
N LEU A 160 -1.04 -3.64 -3.92
CA LEU A 160 -0.90 -3.57 -2.48
C LEU A 160 -1.61 -2.36 -1.90
N ALA A 161 -2.31 -2.57 -0.78
CA ALA A 161 -2.79 -1.49 0.07
C ALA A 161 -1.97 -1.47 1.36
N TYR A 162 -1.52 -0.29 1.76
CA TYR A 162 -0.70 -0.12 2.94
C TYR A 162 -1.11 1.11 3.74
N THR A 163 -0.78 1.10 5.02
CA THR A 163 -0.94 2.25 5.92
C THR A 163 0.45 2.76 6.31
N LEU A 164 0.73 4.00 5.97
CA LEU A 164 1.89 4.73 6.49
C LEU A 164 1.51 5.33 7.84
N ARG A 165 2.30 5.03 8.86
CA ARG A 165 2.15 5.59 10.21
C ARG A 165 3.40 6.36 10.60
N ALA A 166 3.22 7.51 11.22
CA ALA A 166 4.28 8.29 11.83
C ALA A 166 3.94 8.55 13.30
N THR A 167 4.89 8.32 14.19
CA THR A 167 4.75 8.60 15.62
C THR A 167 5.90 9.46 16.08
N THR A 168 5.64 10.36 17.03
CA THR A 168 6.67 11.22 17.64
C THR A 168 6.35 11.48 19.09
N GLY A 169 7.38 11.57 19.94
CA GLY A 169 7.29 12.06 21.32
C GLY A 169 7.87 13.46 21.41
N VAL A 170 7.07 14.44 21.77
CA VAL A 170 7.51 15.83 21.96
C VAL A 170 7.09 16.32 23.33
N ALA A 171 8.07 16.67 24.16
CA ALA A 171 7.88 17.35 25.46
C ALA A 171 6.78 16.73 26.35
N GLY A 172 6.72 15.38 26.44
CA GLY A 172 5.74 14.67 27.26
C GLY A 172 4.38 14.45 26.60
N SER A 173 4.26 14.73 25.30
CA SER A 173 3.09 14.43 24.48
C SER A 173 3.48 13.48 23.36
N GLU A 174 2.68 12.45 23.14
CA GLU A 174 2.83 11.55 22.00
C GLU A 174 1.89 12.02 20.89
N GLY A 175 2.45 12.18 19.68
CA GLY A 175 1.70 12.43 18.47
C GLY A 175 1.72 11.21 17.57
N ASP A 176 0.59 10.88 16.99
CA ASP A 176 0.51 9.83 15.97
C ASP A 176 -0.33 10.31 14.78
N ALA A 177 0.07 9.89 13.60
CA ALA A 177 -0.68 10.11 12.37
C ALA A 177 -0.57 8.87 11.48
N SER A 178 -1.66 8.49 10.86
CA SER A 178 -1.68 7.40 9.90
C SER A 178 -2.57 7.71 8.71
N LYS A 179 -2.16 7.21 7.54
CA LYS A 179 -2.94 7.33 6.31
C LYS A 179 -2.73 6.11 5.44
N SER A 180 -3.82 5.61 4.86
CA SER A 180 -3.79 4.44 3.98
C SER A 180 -3.67 4.86 2.52
N TYR A 181 -2.94 4.05 1.77
CA TYR A 181 -2.64 4.23 0.35
C TYR A 181 -2.74 2.91 -0.38
N VAL A 182 -2.86 3.00 -1.69
CA VAL A 182 -2.60 1.89 -2.62
C VAL A 182 -1.31 2.21 -3.37
N THR A 183 -0.51 1.19 -3.68
CA THR A 183 0.68 1.36 -4.49
C THR A 183 0.33 1.91 -5.87
N ASP A 184 0.96 3.00 -6.25
CA ASP A 184 0.73 3.65 -7.54
C ASP A 184 1.62 3.04 -8.64
N VAL A 185 1.35 3.40 -9.89
CA VAL A 185 2.14 3.03 -11.08
C VAL A 185 2.23 4.23 -12.00
N LEU A 186 3.37 4.41 -12.66
CA LEU A 186 3.52 5.45 -13.66
C LEU A 186 2.67 5.15 -14.90
N GLU A 187 2.04 6.18 -15.43
CA GLU A 187 1.17 6.07 -16.60
C GLU A 187 1.90 5.49 -17.81
N GLU A 188 3.16 5.88 -18.00
CA GLU A 188 4.00 5.39 -19.10
C GLU A 188 4.23 3.88 -19.05
N ASP A 189 4.44 3.33 -17.84
CA ASP A 189 4.70 1.90 -17.63
C ASP A 189 3.44 1.08 -17.91
N VAL A 190 2.28 1.60 -17.56
CA VAL A 190 1.00 0.96 -17.89
C VAL A 190 0.74 0.98 -19.40
N LYS A 191 1.01 2.10 -20.07
CA LYS A 191 0.85 2.21 -21.53
C LYS A 191 1.77 1.27 -22.30
N ASN A 192 2.96 1.00 -21.77
CA ASN A 192 3.91 0.07 -22.36
C ASN A 192 3.57 -1.41 -22.09
N GLY A 193 2.46 -1.68 -21.40
CA GLY A 193 2.04 -3.04 -21.08
C GLY A 193 2.89 -3.69 -19.99
N SER A 194 3.66 -2.91 -19.24
CA SER A 194 4.42 -3.39 -18.08
C SER A 194 3.48 -3.70 -16.93
N PHE A 195 3.84 -4.71 -16.10
CA PHE A 195 3.16 -5.00 -14.82
C PHE A 195 1.68 -5.39 -14.93
N LEU A 196 1.27 -5.94 -16.07
CA LEU A 196 -0.12 -6.35 -16.30
C LEU A 196 -0.47 -7.69 -15.65
N ASN A 197 0.51 -8.47 -15.26
CA ASN A 197 0.28 -9.76 -14.63
C ASN A 197 0.02 -9.58 -13.11
N PRO A 198 -1.09 -10.11 -12.58
CA PRO A 198 -1.37 -10.06 -11.16
C PRO A 198 -0.32 -10.86 -10.38
N PRO A 199 0.46 -10.25 -9.48
CA PRO A 199 1.53 -10.95 -8.77
C PRO A 199 1.01 -12.02 -7.80
N PHE A 200 -0.25 -11.93 -7.42
CA PHE A 200 -0.92 -12.83 -6.48
C PHE A 200 -1.98 -13.70 -7.15
N GLY A 201 -1.99 -13.75 -8.50
CA GLY A 201 -2.94 -14.54 -9.27
C GLY A 201 -4.33 -13.91 -9.43
N SER A 202 -5.21 -14.61 -10.12
CA SER A 202 -6.52 -14.11 -10.55
C SER A 202 -7.73 -14.80 -9.89
N GLY A 203 -7.49 -15.77 -9.03
CA GLY A 203 -8.54 -16.50 -8.32
C GLY A 203 -9.10 -15.77 -7.10
N SER A 204 -9.89 -16.46 -6.30
CA SER A 204 -10.36 -15.97 -5.01
C SER A 204 -9.22 -15.84 -4.00
N CYS A 205 -9.45 -15.17 -2.88
CA CYS A 205 -8.47 -15.07 -1.80
C CYS A 205 -8.07 -16.44 -1.19
N ARG A 206 -8.87 -17.47 -1.45
CA ARG A 206 -8.63 -18.84 -0.97
C ARG A 206 -7.94 -19.74 -1.99
N MET A 207 -7.52 -19.21 -3.11
CA MET A 207 -6.82 -19.94 -4.16
C MET A 207 -5.38 -19.47 -4.25
N PRO A 208 -4.42 -20.36 -4.47
CA PRO A 208 -3.04 -20.00 -4.77
C PRO A 208 -2.92 -19.00 -5.93
N GLY A 209 -1.82 -18.25 -5.95
CA GLY A 209 -1.51 -17.28 -7.00
C GLY A 209 -0.99 -17.93 -8.30
#